data_60c2bf9807de1ae38c8246b74c49dead
#
_entry.id   60c2bf9807de1ae38c8246b74c49dead
#
_cell.length_a   1.000
_cell.length_b   1.000
_cell.length_c   1.000
_cell.angle_alpha   90.00
_cell.angle_beta   90.00
_cell.angle_gamma   90.00
#
_symmetry.space_group_name_H-M   'P 1'
#
loop_
_entity.id
_entity.type
_entity.pdbx_description
1 polymer ?
#
loop_
_entity_poly.entity_id
_entity_poly.type
_entity_poly.pdbx_seq_one_letter_code
_entity_poly.pdbx_strand_id
1 'polypeptide(L)'
;MEDKHEVEITSQKNVAVVTFLAGSISDLEKIAVASRQIDDFISKNQPARMVFDFGEVKFFCSRVLGLLLEIRAKLETYGGEVVISAINPQLYRVFKITHLDKIFRFFPDKQSAVETMRSDQA
;
A
#
# COMPACT_ATOMS: atom_id res chain seq x y z
N MET A 1 23.42 12.74 0.01
CA MET A 1 22.82 12.57 0.35
C MET A 1 22.25 11.57 0.75
N GLU A 2 21.93 11.22 1.22
CA GLU A 2 21.52 10.12 1.36
C GLU A 2 20.29 9.87 0.87
N ASP A 3 20.03 8.77 0.33
CA ASP A 3 18.80 8.47 -0.16
C ASP A 3 17.85 8.37 0.92
N LYS A 4 16.69 8.95 0.75
CA LYS A 4 15.65 8.79 1.69
C LYS A 4 14.61 7.92 1.08
N HIS A 5 14.44 6.74 1.65
CA HIS A 5 13.37 5.86 1.22
C HIS A 5 12.18 6.11 2.11
N GLU A 6 11.06 6.47 1.51
CA GLU A 6 9.83 6.69 2.26
C GLU A 6 9.08 5.39 2.49
N VAL A 7 9.34 4.41 1.66
CA VAL A 7 8.71 3.10 1.80
C VAL A 7 9.77 2.02 1.59
N GLU A 8 9.50 0.86 2.17
CA GLU A 8 10.31 -0.32 1.91
C GLU A 8 9.45 -1.29 1.11
N ILE A 9 9.98 -1.77 -0.02
CA ILE A 9 9.23 -2.68 -0.87
C ILE A 9 9.97 -4.01 -0.93
N THR A 10 9.28 -5.07 -0.53
CA THR A 10 9.84 -6.42 -0.60
C THR A 10 8.90 -7.28 -1.42
N SER A 11 9.44 -8.37 -1.98
CA SER A 11 8.65 -9.31 -2.75
C SER A 11 8.70 -10.68 -2.10
N GLN A 12 7.53 -11.30 -1.95
CA GLN A 12 7.44 -12.65 -1.43
C GLN A 12 6.48 -13.42 -2.31
N LYS A 13 7.03 -14.29 -3.17
CA LYS A 13 6.22 -15.17 -4.01
C LYS A 13 5.18 -14.41 -4.83
N ASN A 14 5.64 -13.41 -5.54
CA ASN A 14 4.82 -12.57 -6.42
C ASN A 14 3.88 -11.63 -5.69
N VAL A 15 4.00 -11.54 -4.38
CA VAL A 15 3.28 -10.55 -3.60
C VAL A 15 4.28 -9.48 -3.20
N ALA A 16 4.03 -8.24 -3.60
CA ALA A 16 4.87 -7.13 -3.19
C ALA A 16 4.29 -6.55 -1.91
N VAL A 17 5.16 -6.23 -0.96
CA VAL A 17 4.75 -5.61 0.29
C VAL A 17 5.38 -4.24 0.37
N VAL A 18 4.54 -3.21 0.47
CA VAL A 18 4.98 -1.83 0.61
C VAL A 18 4.75 -1.41 2.05
N THR A 19 5.82 -1.15 2.77
CA THR A 19 5.75 -0.75 4.18
C THR A 19 6.08 0.72 4.27
N PHE A 20 5.18 1.52 4.83
CA PHE A 20 5.46 2.92 5.09
C PHE A 20 6.33 3.01 6.33
N LEU A 21 7.44 3.74 6.23
CA LEU A 21 8.42 3.76 7.29
C LEU A 21 8.18 4.85 8.32
N ALA A 22 7.37 5.85 7.99
CA ALA A 22 7.11 6.95 8.91
C ALA A 22 5.79 6.73 9.65
N GLY A 23 5.74 7.17 10.90
CA GLY A 23 4.50 7.10 11.68
C GLY A 23 3.46 8.12 11.24
N SER A 24 3.91 9.20 10.60
CA SER A 24 3.01 10.22 10.10
C SER A 24 3.35 10.51 8.64
N ILE A 25 2.36 10.40 7.77
CA ILE A 25 2.54 10.59 6.34
C ILE A 25 1.73 11.80 5.92
N SER A 26 2.33 12.98 6.02
CA SER A 26 1.62 14.22 5.72
C SER A 26 2.43 15.21 4.89
N ASP A 27 3.70 14.91 4.64
CA ASP A 27 4.58 15.78 3.85
C ASP A 27 4.39 15.45 2.38
N LEU A 28 3.89 16.43 1.61
CA LEU A 28 3.56 16.18 0.20
C LEU A 28 4.77 15.78 -0.64
N GLU A 29 5.95 16.34 -0.31
CA GLU A 29 7.14 15.95 -1.06
C GLU A 29 7.53 14.51 -0.79
N LYS A 30 7.39 14.07 0.46
CA LYS A 30 7.70 12.69 0.80
C LYS A 30 6.69 11.72 0.19
N ILE A 31 5.44 12.14 0.12
CA ILE A 31 4.41 11.33 -0.54
C ILE A 31 4.75 11.19 -2.02
N ALA A 32 5.22 12.27 -2.65
CA ALA A 32 5.62 12.20 -4.05
C ALA A 32 6.81 11.26 -4.25
N VAL A 33 7.77 11.26 -3.32
CA VAL A 33 8.89 10.34 -3.39
C VAL A 33 8.41 8.91 -3.27
N ALA A 34 7.51 8.64 -2.31
CA ALA A 34 6.97 7.30 -2.15
C ALA A 34 6.23 6.86 -3.42
N SER A 35 5.47 7.77 -4.02
CA SER A 35 4.74 7.46 -5.24
C SER A 35 5.70 7.04 -6.35
N ARG A 36 6.81 7.76 -6.51
CA ARG A 36 7.79 7.43 -7.54
C ARG A 36 8.45 6.08 -7.27
N GLN A 37 8.79 5.81 -6.01
CA GLN A 37 9.38 4.51 -5.67
C GLN A 37 8.45 3.36 -6.02
N ILE A 38 7.17 3.53 -5.69
CA ILE A 38 6.18 2.49 -5.95
C ILE A 38 5.94 2.36 -7.45
N ASP A 39 5.83 3.48 -8.17
CA ASP A 39 5.64 3.44 -9.61
C ASP A 39 6.79 2.74 -10.32
N ASP A 40 8.03 3.05 -9.92
CA ASP A 40 9.19 2.39 -10.50
C ASP A 40 9.14 0.89 -10.26
N PHE A 41 8.77 0.48 -9.06
CA PHE A 41 8.68 -0.94 -8.76
C PHE A 41 7.63 -1.62 -9.62
N ILE A 42 6.46 -1.00 -9.75
CA ILE A 42 5.38 -1.58 -10.56
C ILE A 42 5.81 -1.69 -12.02
N SER A 43 6.46 -0.65 -12.55
CA SER A 43 6.89 -0.67 -13.94
C SER A 43 7.88 -1.78 -14.22
N LYS A 44 8.74 -2.07 -13.26
CA LYS A 44 9.79 -3.07 -13.47
C LYS A 44 9.33 -4.48 -13.17
N ASN A 45 8.39 -4.65 -12.26
CA ASN A 45 8.05 -5.97 -11.75
C ASN A 45 6.62 -6.41 -12.00
N GLN A 46 5.71 -5.47 -12.25
CA GLN A 46 4.28 -5.75 -12.45
C GLN A 46 3.75 -6.79 -11.47
N PRO A 47 3.79 -6.49 -10.17
CA PRO A 47 3.36 -7.48 -9.17
C PRO A 47 1.87 -7.77 -9.32
N ALA A 48 1.51 -9.04 -9.25
CA ALA A 48 0.11 -9.43 -9.37
C ALA A 48 -0.68 -9.01 -8.12
N ARG A 49 0.00 -8.97 -6.98
CA ARG A 49 -0.65 -8.59 -5.72
C ARG A 49 0.27 -7.64 -4.97
N MET A 50 -0.31 -6.62 -4.36
CA MET A 50 0.46 -5.65 -3.59
C MET A 50 -0.23 -5.39 -2.26
N VAL A 51 0.53 -5.53 -1.17
CA VAL A 51 0.05 -5.30 0.17
C VAL A 51 0.64 -3.98 0.67
N PHE A 52 -0.21 -3.07 1.12
CA PHE A 52 0.24 -1.83 1.75
C PHE A 52 0.14 -2.01 3.25
N ASP A 53 1.30 -2.07 3.91
CA ASP A 53 1.35 -2.32 5.34
C ASP A 53 1.40 -1.01 6.10
N PHE A 54 0.40 -0.78 6.94
CA PHE A 54 0.27 0.44 7.73
C PHE A 54 0.62 0.22 9.20
N GLY A 55 1.37 -0.84 9.50
CA GLY A 55 1.65 -1.20 10.90
C GLY A 55 2.34 -0.13 11.70
N GLU A 56 3.18 0.69 11.06
CA GLU A 56 3.87 1.77 11.74
C GLU A 56 3.17 3.12 11.63
N VAL A 57 2.11 3.19 10.84
CA VAL A 57 1.49 4.47 10.51
C VAL A 57 0.40 4.80 11.51
N LYS A 58 0.50 5.99 12.11
CA LYS A 58 -0.49 6.46 13.06
C LYS A 58 -1.37 7.56 12.49
N PHE A 59 -0.89 8.22 11.44
CA PHE A 59 -1.60 9.32 10.83
C PHE A 59 -1.20 9.47 9.38
N PHE A 60 -2.15 9.84 8.52
CA PHE A 60 -1.82 10.24 7.16
C PHE A 60 -2.79 11.31 6.69
N CYS A 61 -2.37 12.11 5.70
CA CYS A 61 -3.25 13.09 5.11
C CYS A 61 -4.02 12.45 3.95
N SER A 62 -5.06 13.13 3.49
CA SER A 62 -5.93 12.58 2.46
C SER A 62 -5.21 12.31 1.13
N ARG A 63 -4.07 12.93 0.91
CA ARG A 63 -3.29 12.67 -0.29
C ARG A 63 -2.89 11.20 -0.40
N VAL A 64 -2.69 10.54 0.74
CA VAL A 64 -2.33 9.13 0.73
C VAL A 64 -3.47 8.29 0.14
N LEU A 65 -4.71 8.67 0.39
CA LEU A 65 -5.84 7.95 -0.18
C LEU A 65 -5.81 8.03 -1.70
N GLY A 66 -5.50 9.20 -2.25
CA GLY A 66 -5.37 9.36 -3.68
C GLY A 66 -4.26 8.50 -4.25
N LEU A 67 -3.14 8.44 -3.54
CA LEU A 67 -2.03 7.59 -3.95
C LEU A 67 -2.45 6.13 -4.04
N LEU A 68 -3.15 5.64 -3.02
CA LEU A 68 -3.60 4.25 -3.01
C LEU A 68 -4.54 3.96 -4.18
N LEU A 69 -5.44 4.90 -4.48
CA LEU A 69 -6.36 4.72 -5.59
C LEU A 69 -5.62 4.72 -6.93
N GLU A 70 -4.63 5.58 -7.10
CA GLU A 70 -3.84 5.60 -8.33
C GLU A 70 -3.11 4.29 -8.54
N ILE A 71 -2.53 3.75 -7.47
CA ILE A 71 -1.80 2.51 -7.58
C ILE A 71 -2.74 1.34 -7.86
N ARG A 72 -3.91 1.35 -7.22
CA ARG A 72 -4.91 0.34 -7.49
C ARG A 72 -5.29 0.35 -8.97
N ALA A 73 -5.50 1.52 -9.53
CA ALA A 73 -5.85 1.63 -10.94
C ALA A 73 -4.75 1.08 -11.83
N LYS A 74 -3.49 1.32 -11.48
CA LYS A 74 -2.39 0.80 -12.29
C LYS A 74 -2.34 -0.71 -12.27
N LEU A 75 -2.53 -1.33 -11.11
CA LEU A 75 -2.51 -2.78 -11.05
C LEU A 75 -3.71 -3.38 -11.79
N GLU A 76 -4.83 -2.70 -11.76
CA GLU A 76 -6.02 -3.20 -12.46
C GLU A 76 -5.82 -3.28 -13.96
N THR A 77 -4.94 -2.48 -14.53
CA THR A 77 -4.71 -2.53 -15.96
C THR A 77 -4.18 -3.88 -16.42
N TYR A 78 -3.59 -4.66 -15.52
CA TYR A 78 -3.12 -6.00 -15.88
C TYR A 78 -3.68 -7.07 -14.94
N GLY A 79 -4.76 -6.76 -14.25
CA GLY A 79 -5.44 -7.74 -13.42
C GLY A 79 -4.88 -7.92 -12.02
N GLY A 80 -4.06 -6.99 -11.56
CA GLY A 80 -3.50 -7.07 -10.22
C GLY A 80 -4.45 -6.52 -9.16
N GLU A 81 -4.11 -6.77 -7.90
CA GLU A 81 -4.94 -6.33 -6.78
C GLU A 81 -4.10 -5.70 -5.69
N VAL A 82 -4.66 -4.67 -5.04
CA VAL A 82 -4.03 -3.98 -3.91
C VAL A 82 -4.86 -4.24 -2.65
N VAL A 83 -4.19 -4.63 -1.56
CA VAL A 83 -4.86 -4.81 -0.28
C VAL A 83 -4.10 -4.05 0.81
N ILE A 84 -4.72 -3.91 1.97
CA ILE A 84 -4.18 -3.12 3.06
C ILE A 84 -4.06 -3.99 4.30
N SER A 85 -2.96 -3.86 5.04
CA SER A 85 -2.76 -4.63 6.26
C SER A 85 -2.40 -3.75 7.44
N ALA A 86 -2.78 -4.20 8.63
CA ALA A 86 -2.35 -3.62 9.92
C ALA A 86 -2.74 -2.16 10.10
N ILE A 87 -3.86 -1.74 9.53
CA ILE A 87 -4.29 -0.36 9.68
C ILE A 87 -4.96 -0.20 11.04
N ASN A 88 -4.67 0.92 11.74
CA ASN A 88 -5.28 1.12 13.05
C ASN A 88 -6.73 1.58 12.91
N PRO A 89 -7.53 1.46 14.00
CA PRO A 89 -8.95 1.77 13.91
C PRO A 89 -9.28 3.20 13.51
N GLN A 90 -8.44 4.16 13.92
CA GLN A 90 -8.71 5.55 13.58
C GLN A 90 -8.56 5.79 12.09
N LEU A 91 -7.54 5.20 11.48
CA LEU A 91 -7.32 5.35 10.05
C LEU A 91 -8.33 4.54 9.26
N TYR A 92 -8.72 3.37 9.78
CA TYR A 92 -9.75 2.58 9.12
C TYR A 92 -11.06 3.37 9.04
N ARG A 93 -11.35 4.16 10.07
CA ARG A 93 -12.55 4.98 10.05
C ARG A 93 -12.56 5.96 8.88
N VAL A 94 -11.38 6.49 8.51
CA VAL A 94 -11.29 7.37 7.36
C VAL A 94 -11.71 6.65 6.09
N PHE A 95 -11.30 5.39 5.95
CA PHE A 95 -11.72 4.59 4.80
C PHE A 95 -13.22 4.35 4.80
N LYS A 96 -13.80 4.14 5.98
CA LYS A 96 -15.25 3.95 6.07
C LYS A 96 -16.02 5.21 5.69
N ILE A 97 -15.58 6.35 6.20
CA ILE A 97 -16.24 7.62 5.94
C ILE A 97 -16.20 7.96 4.44
N THR A 98 -15.11 7.64 3.79
CA THR A 98 -14.95 7.93 2.37
C THR A 98 -15.45 6.79 1.48
N HIS A 99 -16.01 5.75 2.08
CA HIS A 99 -16.52 4.57 1.37
C HIS A 99 -15.42 3.76 0.67
N LEU A 100 -14.17 4.00 1.01
CA LEU A 100 -13.06 3.24 0.42
C LEU A 100 -12.91 1.88 1.09
N ASP A 101 -13.56 1.66 2.22
CA ASP A 101 -13.55 0.36 2.87
C ASP A 101 -14.22 -0.71 2.00
N LYS A 102 -15.01 -0.30 1.01
CA LYS A 102 -15.64 -1.24 0.10
C LYS A 102 -14.80 -1.53 -1.13
N ILE A 103 -13.74 -0.76 -1.33
CA ILE A 103 -12.87 -0.88 -2.49
C ILE A 103 -11.66 -1.74 -2.19
N PHE A 104 -11.11 -1.61 -0.98
CA PHE A 104 -9.92 -2.34 -0.58
C PHE A 104 -10.27 -3.45 0.40
N ARG A 105 -9.53 -4.55 0.35
CA ARG A 105 -9.62 -5.61 1.34
C ARG A 105 -8.62 -5.27 2.45
N PHE A 106 -9.01 -5.53 3.69
CA PHE A 106 -8.19 -5.23 4.86
C PHE A 106 -7.85 -6.50 5.61
N PHE A 107 -6.62 -6.57 6.10
CA PHE A 107 -6.13 -7.71 6.87
C PHE A 107 -5.56 -7.22 8.18
N PRO A 108 -5.63 -8.04 9.24
CA PRO A 108 -5.17 -7.59 10.56
C PRO A 108 -3.66 -7.39 10.62
N ASP A 109 -2.89 -8.11 9.80
CA ASP A 109 -1.45 -7.98 9.82
C ASP A 109 -0.88 -8.33 8.44
N LYS A 110 0.39 -8.03 8.28
CA LYS A 110 1.07 -8.24 7.00
C LYS A 110 1.11 -9.72 6.63
N GLN A 111 1.36 -10.57 7.62
CA GLN A 111 1.51 -11.99 7.33
C GLN A 111 0.23 -12.60 6.77
N SER A 112 -0.92 -12.31 7.40
CA SER A 112 -2.17 -12.85 6.90
C SER A 112 -2.51 -12.31 5.53
N ALA A 113 -2.16 -11.04 5.25
CA ALA A 113 -2.38 -10.47 3.94
C ALA A 113 -1.55 -11.19 2.89
N VAL A 114 -0.27 -11.38 3.16
CA VAL A 114 0.62 -12.04 2.21
C VAL A 114 0.18 -13.47 1.95
N GLU A 115 -0.19 -14.19 3.00
CA GLU A 115 -0.60 -15.57 2.84
C GLU A 115 -1.87 -15.71 2.01
N THR A 116 -2.83 -14.82 2.25
CA THR A 116 -4.06 -14.83 1.48
C THR A 116 -3.81 -14.49 0.03
N MET A 117 -3.01 -13.45 -0.22
CA MET A 117 -2.71 -13.03 -1.58
C MET A 117 -1.93 -14.10 -2.34
N ARG A 118 -1.06 -14.81 -1.65
CA ARG A 118 -0.31 -15.89 -2.25
C ARG A 118 -1.22 -17.04 -2.65
N SER A 119 -2.15 -17.38 -1.77
CA SER A 119 -3.08 -18.46 -2.03
C SER A 119 -4.02 -18.13 -3.17
N ASP A 120 -4.41 -16.87 -3.29
CA ASP A 120 -5.33 -16.45 -4.34
C ASP A 120 -4.72 -16.57 -5.73
N GLN A 121 -3.41 -16.70 -5.82
CA GLN A 121 -2.74 -16.83 -7.11
C GLN A 121 -2.69 -18.27 -7.61
N ALA A 122 -2.97 -19.20 -6.75
CA ALA A 122 -2.82 -20.62 -7.10
C ALA A 122 -3.85 -21.10 -8.10
#